data_cd50f319ad6e72e8ad45c3bf1d715c2c
#
_entry.id   cd50f319ad6e72e8ad45c3bf1d715c2c
#
_cell.length_a   1.000
_cell.length_b   1.000
_cell.length_c   1.000
_cell.angle_alpha   90.00
_cell.angle_beta   90.00
_cell.angle_gamma   90.00
#
_symmetry.space_group_name_H-M   'P 1'
#
loop_
_entity.id
_entity.type
_entity.pdbx_description
1 polymer ?
#
loop_
_entity_poly.entity_id
_entity_poly.type
_entity_poly.pdbx_seq_one_letter_code
_entity_poly.pdbx_strand_id
1 'polypeptide(L)'
;MFDVVVIGGGLIGASATRHLCKAGLSVAVIAPPEPDIPISHQGPFGAYYDVSRSSRTLYVDPVELELSRRAQAANPEIEDHSNEKVFFGEGHLLVAKREDYEELFTLFEDSSHSHLAEILDAEGLRKNWPELCFPPDYLGLYELGCTGILNPRKLVEAQLSAVTSYGGKIFSSAAKNLEIRNNCFIELEDGSVLEANKVLISVGAWSNSSGLLPRPLALRMKTETVLLAEVDSDESERLAKLPAMHYEISDAVAADIYAVPPQVYPDGRTLIKWGANTLADTWVEDAESINHWYRQGDSDQIIDSVKASMERTYPEIKVKDWHTNRCVITYTTHGLPYIDSLVDNQVYVAIGGNGRSAKWADPLGALAASLTIANHWVDPLPASRFEAVFDNQRTNWVGRRLLKQRNCALGGT
;
A
#
# COMPACT_ATOMS: atom_id res chain seq x y z
N MET A 1 -31.04 6.74 6.20
CA MET A 1 -30.11 7.85 5.87
C MET A 1 -28.91 7.75 6.81
N PHE A 2 -27.70 7.85 6.30
CA PHE A 2 -26.44 7.82 7.05
C PHE A 2 -25.85 9.23 7.17
N ASP A 3 -25.01 9.46 8.18
CA ASP A 3 -24.21 10.68 8.23
C ASP A 3 -23.15 10.65 7.12
N VAL A 4 -22.47 9.48 6.97
CA VAL A 4 -21.43 9.28 5.95
C VAL A 4 -21.59 7.88 5.32
N VAL A 5 -21.47 7.82 4.00
CA VAL A 5 -21.18 6.56 3.28
C VAL A 5 -19.74 6.61 2.76
N VAL A 6 -18.95 5.58 3.10
CA VAL A 6 -17.62 5.39 2.54
C VAL A 6 -17.73 4.42 1.37
N ILE A 7 -17.29 4.84 0.18
CA ILE A 7 -17.26 3.99 -1.01
C ILE A 7 -15.84 3.44 -1.18
N GLY A 8 -15.69 2.14 -0.94
CA GLY A 8 -14.42 1.41 -0.98
C GLY A 8 -13.89 1.06 0.40
N GLY A 9 -14.04 -0.21 0.79
CA GLY A 9 -13.57 -0.78 2.06
C GLY A 9 -12.14 -1.32 1.99
N GLY A 10 -11.27 -0.73 1.17
CA GLY A 10 -9.85 -1.05 1.12
C GLY A 10 -9.05 -0.45 2.30
N LEU A 11 -7.72 -0.46 2.19
CA LEU A 11 -6.80 -0.03 3.27
C LEU A 11 -7.17 1.31 3.91
N ILE A 12 -7.37 2.35 3.10
CA ILE A 12 -7.67 3.69 3.62
C ILE A 12 -9.15 3.80 4.00
N GLY A 13 -10.06 3.29 3.16
CA GLY A 13 -11.49 3.42 3.38
C GLY A 13 -12.00 2.65 4.60
N ALA A 14 -11.51 1.43 4.86
CA ALA A 14 -11.86 0.66 6.05
C ALA A 14 -11.42 1.39 7.32
N SER A 15 -10.20 1.93 7.32
CA SER A 15 -9.69 2.73 8.43
C SER A 15 -10.50 4.02 8.63
N ALA A 16 -10.78 4.76 7.56
CA ALA A 16 -11.61 5.98 7.65
C ALA A 16 -13.00 5.66 8.23
N THR A 17 -13.60 4.53 7.80
CA THR A 17 -14.90 4.10 8.33
C THR A 17 -14.83 3.81 9.83
N ARG A 18 -13.78 3.09 10.29
CA ARG A 18 -13.57 2.86 11.73
C ARG A 18 -13.50 4.16 12.51
N HIS A 19 -12.71 5.13 12.04
CA HIS A 19 -12.57 6.42 12.71
C HIS A 19 -13.86 7.23 12.74
N LEU A 20 -14.65 7.21 11.64
CA LEU A 20 -15.97 7.86 11.59
C LEU A 20 -16.96 7.21 12.56
N CYS A 21 -17.03 5.87 12.61
CA CYS A 21 -17.87 5.14 13.57
C CYS A 21 -17.44 5.40 15.03
N LYS A 22 -16.13 5.38 15.30
CA LYS A 22 -15.56 5.68 16.63
C LYS A 22 -15.92 7.10 17.10
N ALA A 23 -16.08 8.03 16.16
CA ALA A 23 -16.56 9.39 16.45
C ALA A 23 -18.09 9.48 16.68
N GLY A 24 -18.82 8.38 16.62
CA GLY A 24 -20.24 8.29 16.93
C GLY A 24 -21.19 8.62 15.76
N LEU A 25 -20.67 8.68 14.52
CA LEU A 25 -21.50 8.92 13.34
C LEU A 25 -22.23 7.63 12.90
N SER A 26 -23.39 7.80 12.26
CA SER A 26 -24.07 6.73 11.52
C SER A 26 -23.41 6.52 10.18
N VAL A 27 -22.63 5.43 10.04
CA VAL A 27 -21.76 5.20 8.88
C VAL A 27 -22.11 3.89 8.17
N ALA A 28 -22.06 3.92 6.84
CA ALA A 28 -21.99 2.73 6.02
C ALA A 28 -20.71 2.69 5.20
N VAL A 29 -20.18 1.50 4.97
CA VAL A 29 -19.08 1.27 4.03
C VAL A 29 -19.50 0.30 2.94
N ILE A 30 -19.18 0.63 1.69
CA ILE A 30 -19.36 -0.25 0.53
C ILE A 30 -18.03 -0.97 0.30
N ALA A 31 -17.99 -2.24 0.64
CA ALA A 31 -16.80 -3.08 0.69
C ALA A 31 -17.07 -4.44 0.04
N PRO A 32 -17.04 -4.55 -1.30
CA PRO A 32 -17.09 -5.83 -1.97
C PRO A 32 -15.98 -6.77 -1.45
N PRO A 33 -16.32 -8.06 -1.20
CA PRO A 33 -15.34 -9.01 -0.68
C PRO A 33 -14.25 -9.34 -1.70
N GLU A 34 -13.14 -9.89 -1.22
CA GLU A 34 -12.13 -10.52 -2.10
C GLU A 34 -12.78 -11.68 -2.88
N PRO A 35 -12.57 -11.77 -4.21
CA PRO A 35 -13.19 -12.84 -5.00
C PRO A 35 -12.50 -14.19 -4.73
N ASP A 36 -13.29 -15.24 -4.56
CA ASP A 36 -12.80 -16.62 -4.43
C ASP A 36 -12.06 -17.11 -5.70
N ILE A 37 -12.50 -16.64 -6.86
CA ILE A 37 -11.92 -17.01 -8.17
C ILE A 37 -11.57 -15.73 -8.95
N PRO A 38 -10.35 -15.21 -8.79
CA PRO A 38 -9.93 -13.95 -9.41
C PRO A 38 -10.09 -13.93 -10.93
N ILE A 39 -9.80 -15.02 -11.63
CA ILE A 39 -9.83 -15.07 -13.10
C ILE A 39 -11.23 -14.84 -13.70
N SER A 40 -12.29 -15.15 -12.98
CA SER A 40 -13.68 -14.95 -13.41
C SER A 40 -14.33 -13.69 -12.85
N HIS A 41 -13.63 -13.00 -11.93
CA HIS A 41 -14.20 -11.83 -11.25
C HIS A 41 -14.35 -10.64 -12.20
N GLN A 42 -15.50 -9.97 -12.16
CA GLN A 42 -15.82 -8.81 -13.00
C GLN A 42 -15.81 -7.48 -12.23
N GLY A 43 -15.83 -7.54 -10.91
CA GLY A 43 -15.83 -6.37 -10.04
C GLY A 43 -14.42 -5.81 -9.77
N PRO A 44 -14.33 -4.82 -8.89
CA PRO A 44 -13.06 -4.21 -8.52
C PRO A 44 -12.21 -5.15 -7.65
N PHE A 45 -10.90 -5.09 -7.83
CA PHE A 45 -9.93 -5.79 -6.98
C PHE A 45 -9.38 -4.87 -5.89
N GLY A 46 -9.11 -5.41 -4.70
CA GLY A 46 -8.46 -4.70 -3.60
C GLY A 46 -6.94 -4.79 -3.68
N ALA A 47 -6.23 -3.67 -3.51
CA ALA A 47 -4.76 -3.68 -3.44
C ALA A 47 -4.20 -4.38 -2.18
N TYR A 48 -5.08 -4.78 -1.26
CA TYR A 48 -4.74 -5.47 -0.01
C TYR A 48 -4.83 -7.00 -0.08
N TYR A 49 -5.17 -7.58 -1.22
CA TYR A 49 -5.30 -9.04 -1.41
C TYR A 49 -3.93 -9.74 -1.37
N ASP A 50 -3.28 -9.65 -0.22
CA ASP A 50 -1.98 -10.23 0.08
C ASP A 50 -1.83 -10.40 1.60
N VAL A 51 -0.83 -11.19 2.05
CA VAL A 51 -0.60 -11.43 3.48
C VAL A 51 0.59 -10.66 4.04
N SER A 52 1.35 -9.97 3.20
CA SER A 52 2.56 -9.30 3.66
C SER A 52 2.87 -8.00 2.93
N ARG A 53 3.25 -6.99 3.70
CA ARG A 53 3.84 -5.72 3.26
C ARG A 53 4.93 -5.34 4.23
N SER A 54 6.01 -4.74 3.74
CA SER A 54 7.03 -4.17 4.61
C SER A 54 6.50 -2.93 5.33
N SER A 55 6.78 -2.82 6.62
CA SER A 55 6.51 -1.65 7.44
C SER A 55 7.83 -1.09 7.95
N ARG A 56 8.10 0.18 7.67
CA ARG A 56 9.30 0.91 8.06
C ARG A 56 8.98 2.31 8.54
N THR A 57 9.90 2.93 9.29
CA THR A 57 9.71 4.27 9.84
C THR A 57 10.76 5.26 9.35
N LEU A 58 11.86 4.81 8.79
CA LEU A 58 12.94 5.71 8.39
C LEU A 58 12.60 6.44 7.09
N TYR A 59 12.31 7.73 7.25
CA TYR A 59 12.04 8.66 6.17
C TYR A 59 12.72 9.99 6.45
N VAL A 60 13.24 10.62 5.41
CA VAL A 60 13.76 11.99 5.48
C VAL A 60 12.59 13.00 5.54
N ASP A 61 11.51 12.70 4.82
CA ASP A 61 10.31 13.55 4.80
C ASP A 61 9.57 13.51 6.15
N PRO A 62 9.38 14.66 6.83
CA PRO A 62 8.77 14.68 8.16
C PRO A 62 7.29 14.27 8.16
N VAL A 63 6.57 14.46 7.04
CA VAL A 63 5.17 13.98 6.90
C VAL A 63 5.14 12.45 6.84
N GLU A 64 6.03 11.84 6.05
CA GLU A 64 6.13 10.37 5.94
C GLU A 64 6.58 9.73 7.27
N LEU A 65 7.51 10.38 7.98
CA LEU A 65 7.94 9.96 9.32
C LEU A 65 6.78 9.99 10.31
N GLU A 66 6.02 11.09 10.35
CA GLU A 66 4.89 11.24 11.28
C GLU A 66 3.76 10.25 10.96
N LEU A 67 3.43 10.01 9.67
CA LEU A 67 2.47 8.98 9.27
C LEU A 67 2.92 7.59 9.74
N SER A 68 4.21 7.28 9.63
CA SER A 68 4.75 5.99 10.08
C SER A 68 4.66 5.83 11.60
N ARG A 69 5.00 6.87 12.36
CA ARG A 69 4.90 6.89 13.82
C ARG A 69 3.44 6.70 14.29
N ARG A 70 2.49 7.41 13.66
CA ARG A 70 1.05 7.26 13.96
C ARG A 70 0.54 5.86 13.65
N ALA A 71 0.97 5.29 12.53
CA ALA A 71 0.57 3.93 12.13
C ALA A 71 1.03 2.88 13.14
N GLN A 72 2.26 2.97 13.61
CA GLN A 72 2.77 2.06 14.64
C GLN A 72 2.02 2.20 15.96
N ALA A 73 1.71 3.43 16.37
CA ALA A 73 0.97 3.69 17.60
C ALA A 73 -0.48 3.13 17.54
N ALA A 74 -1.05 3.00 16.34
CA ALA A 74 -2.41 2.49 16.16
C ALA A 74 -2.51 0.95 16.15
N ASN A 75 -1.42 0.23 15.84
CA ASN A 75 -1.46 -1.23 15.70
C ASN A 75 -2.06 -1.97 16.90
N PRO A 76 -1.70 -1.69 18.17
CA PRO A 76 -2.28 -2.40 19.31
C PRO A 76 -3.81 -2.25 19.40
N GLU A 77 -4.34 -1.05 19.20
CA GLU A 77 -5.80 -0.82 19.21
C GLU A 77 -6.50 -1.60 18.08
N ILE A 78 -5.88 -1.66 16.90
CA ILE A 78 -6.45 -2.37 15.75
C ILE A 78 -6.48 -3.88 16.03
N GLU A 79 -5.40 -4.43 16.59
CA GLU A 79 -5.28 -5.85 16.96
C GLU A 79 -6.28 -6.24 18.05
N ASP A 80 -6.49 -5.39 19.05
CA ASP A 80 -7.44 -5.62 20.14
C ASP A 80 -8.89 -5.79 19.65
N HIS A 81 -9.27 -5.11 18.59
CA HIS A 81 -10.64 -5.23 18.03
C HIS A 81 -10.92 -6.54 17.30
N SER A 82 -9.90 -7.18 16.76
CA SER A 82 -10.08 -8.40 15.94
C SER A 82 -9.62 -9.67 16.64
N ASN A 83 -8.85 -9.56 17.73
CA ASN A 83 -8.02 -10.63 18.29
C ASN A 83 -7.06 -11.25 17.26
N GLU A 84 -6.73 -10.51 16.21
CA GLU A 84 -5.85 -10.93 15.12
C GLU A 84 -4.58 -10.09 15.14
N LYS A 85 -3.44 -10.74 15.04
CA LYS A 85 -2.15 -10.07 14.89
C LYS A 85 -2.02 -9.56 13.46
N VAL A 86 -1.91 -8.25 13.28
CA VAL A 86 -1.77 -7.60 11.97
C VAL A 86 -0.33 -7.18 11.68
N PHE A 87 0.46 -6.96 12.74
CA PHE A 87 1.84 -6.49 12.64
C PHE A 87 2.82 -7.47 13.29
N PHE A 88 3.97 -7.72 12.63
CA PHE A 88 5.03 -8.60 13.06
C PHE A 88 6.36 -7.85 13.04
N GLY A 89 6.98 -7.71 14.21
CA GLY A 89 8.16 -6.86 14.43
C GLY A 89 9.50 -7.53 14.11
N GLU A 90 9.65 -8.11 12.91
CA GLU A 90 10.89 -8.82 12.50
C GLU A 90 12.02 -7.86 12.05
N GLY A 91 11.78 -6.56 12.11
CA GLY A 91 12.70 -5.53 11.64
C GLY A 91 12.57 -5.22 10.16
N HIS A 92 13.22 -4.13 9.77
CA HIS A 92 13.31 -3.69 8.36
C HIS A 92 14.76 -3.35 8.01
N LEU A 93 15.23 -3.85 6.87
CA LEU A 93 16.56 -3.61 6.33
C LEU A 93 16.46 -2.88 4.99
N LEU A 94 17.03 -1.69 4.88
CA LEU A 94 17.32 -1.06 3.60
C LEU A 94 18.74 -1.40 3.18
N VAL A 95 18.92 -1.94 1.98
CA VAL A 95 20.25 -2.18 1.38
C VAL A 95 20.41 -1.34 0.13
N ALA A 96 21.39 -0.46 0.11
CA ALA A 96 21.62 0.47 -0.98
C ALA A 96 23.08 0.93 -1.03
N LYS A 97 23.48 1.54 -2.15
CA LYS A 97 24.70 2.34 -2.18
C LYS A 97 24.45 3.65 -1.42
N ARG A 98 25.49 4.14 -0.73
CA ARG A 98 25.42 5.40 0.00
C ARG A 98 24.94 6.56 -0.88
N GLU A 99 25.48 6.67 -2.08
CA GLU A 99 25.17 7.76 -3.02
C GLU A 99 23.68 7.83 -3.43
N ASP A 100 22.98 6.71 -3.38
CA ASP A 100 21.55 6.62 -3.71
C ASP A 100 20.64 7.09 -2.57
N TYR A 101 21.14 7.07 -1.33
CA TYR A 101 20.42 7.40 -0.09
C TYR A 101 21.24 8.27 0.86
N GLU A 102 22.09 9.14 0.33
CA GLU A 102 23.03 9.97 1.10
C GLU A 102 22.36 10.74 2.24
N GLU A 103 21.22 11.40 1.96
CA GLU A 103 20.49 12.16 2.98
C GLU A 103 20.02 11.25 4.13
N LEU A 104 19.56 10.03 3.80
CA LEU A 104 19.06 9.09 4.80
C LEU A 104 20.22 8.54 5.65
N PHE A 105 21.31 8.10 5.03
CA PHE A 105 22.48 7.62 5.77
C PHE A 105 23.07 8.71 6.67
N THR A 106 23.20 9.94 6.16
CA THR A 106 23.69 11.09 6.95
C THR A 106 22.78 11.39 8.14
N LEU A 107 21.46 11.33 7.96
CA LEU A 107 20.50 11.55 9.04
C LEU A 107 20.68 10.56 10.20
N PHE A 108 20.96 9.28 9.91
CA PHE A 108 21.12 8.25 10.93
C PHE A 108 22.55 8.08 11.46
N GLU A 109 23.54 8.73 10.86
CA GLU A 109 24.86 8.93 11.44
C GLU A 109 24.86 10.01 12.54
N ASP A 110 23.91 10.95 12.50
CA ASP A 110 23.76 11.95 13.54
C ASP A 110 23.38 11.30 14.87
N SER A 111 24.06 11.72 15.93
CA SER A 111 23.89 11.17 17.29
C SER A 111 22.47 11.28 17.84
N SER A 112 21.67 12.21 17.32
CA SER A 112 20.25 12.39 17.71
C SER A 112 19.36 11.28 17.15
N HIS A 113 19.72 10.61 16.05
CA HIS A 113 18.92 9.61 15.36
C HIS A 113 19.55 8.21 15.34
N SER A 114 20.84 8.08 15.68
CA SER A 114 21.58 6.81 15.64
C SER A 114 21.02 5.70 16.53
N HIS A 115 20.16 6.03 17.50
CA HIS A 115 19.45 5.05 18.31
C HIS A 115 18.25 4.38 17.62
N LEU A 116 17.85 4.86 16.43
CA LEU A 116 16.69 4.36 15.68
C LEU A 116 17.10 3.34 14.62
N ALA A 117 18.33 3.35 14.16
CA ALA A 117 18.84 2.46 13.14
C ALA A 117 20.33 2.19 13.28
N GLU A 118 20.77 1.04 12.80
CA GLU A 118 22.17 0.62 12.71
C GLU A 118 22.60 0.65 11.25
N ILE A 119 23.73 1.31 10.97
CA ILE A 119 24.37 1.30 9.65
C ILE A 119 25.39 0.16 9.62
N LEU A 120 25.23 -0.74 8.66
CA LEU A 120 26.01 -1.96 8.51
C LEU A 120 26.79 -1.90 7.19
N ASP A 121 28.08 -2.21 7.25
CA ASP A 121 28.87 -2.49 6.06
C ASP A 121 28.68 -3.93 5.56
N ALA A 122 29.38 -4.32 4.52
CA ALA A 122 29.27 -5.66 3.94
C ALA A 122 29.65 -6.79 4.92
N GLU A 123 30.54 -6.54 5.89
CA GLU A 123 30.89 -7.50 6.94
C GLU A 123 29.76 -7.61 7.96
N GLY A 124 29.23 -6.48 8.40
CA GLY A 124 28.06 -6.41 9.30
C GLY A 124 26.83 -7.11 8.71
N LEU A 125 26.54 -6.88 7.43
CA LEU A 125 25.45 -7.56 6.73
C LEU A 125 25.63 -9.10 6.73
N ARG A 126 26.81 -9.58 6.34
CA ARG A 126 27.12 -11.03 6.35
C ARG A 126 27.07 -11.67 7.74
N LYS A 127 27.49 -10.92 8.76
CA LYS A 127 27.48 -11.39 10.15
C LYS A 127 26.06 -11.54 10.70
N ASN A 128 25.20 -10.57 10.42
CA ASN A 128 23.82 -10.56 10.92
C ASN A 128 22.90 -11.51 10.14
N TRP A 129 23.09 -11.58 8.81
CA TRP A 129 22.26 -12.41 7.92
C TRP A 129 23.12 -13.17 6.92
N PRO A 130 23.79 -14.25 7.35
CA PRO A 130 24.65 -15.07 6.49
C PRO A 130 23.92 -15.72 5.31
N GLU A 131 22.59 -15.81 5.38
CA GLU A 131 21.71 -16.30 4.32
C GLU A 131 21.60 -15.34 3.13
N LEU A 132 21.99 -14.05 3.32
CA LEU A 132 21.87 -13.00 2.32
C LEU A 132 23.23 -12.64 1.74
N CYS A 133 23.25 -12.36 0.43
CA CYS A 133 24.43 -11.94 -0.30
C CYS A 133 24.20 -10.61 -1.01
N PHE A 134 25.03 -9.61 -0.69
CA PHE A 134 24.98 -8.29 -1.31
C PHE A 134 26.35 -7.91 -1.87
N PRO A 135 26.43 -7.01 -2.88
CA PRO A 135 27.71 -6.49 -3.37
C PRO A 135 28.47 -5.76 -2.25
N PRO A 136 29.82 -5.76 -2.29
CA PRO A 136 30.64 -5.26 -1.18
C PRO A 136 30.61 -3.72 -1.02
N ASP A 137 30.13 -2.98 -2.01
CA ASP A 137 29.98 -1.53 -2.00
C ASP A 137 28.60 -1.05 -1.52
N TYR A 138 27.75 -1.98 -1.05
CA TYR A 138 26.43 -1.67 -0.48
C TYR A 138 26.51 -1.56 1.05
N LEU A 139 25.66 -0.69 1.58
CA LEU A 139 25.45 -0.54 3.02
C LEU A 139 24.04 -1.02 3.38
N GLY A 140 23.89 -1.52 4.60
CA GLY A 140 22.62 -1.78 5.23
C GLY A 140 22.23 -0.68 6.20
N LEU A 141 20.97 -0.27 6.20
CA LEU A 141 20.38 0.52 7.27
C LEU A 141 19.29 -0.34 7.92
N TYR A 142 19.61 -0.90 9.09
CA TYR A 142 18.70 -1.77 9.84
C TYR A 142 17.93 -0.98 10.89
N GLU A 143 16.62 -0.94 10.74
CA GLU A 143 15.74 -0.22 11.66
C GLU A 143 15.54 -0.98 12.96
N LEU A 144 15.77 -0.30 14.08
CA LEU A 144 15.52 -0.80 15.42
C LEU A 144 14.08 -0.46 15.84
N GLY A 145 13.43 -1.35 16.60
CA GLY A 145 12.09 -1.11 17.14
C GLY A 145 10.95 -1.71 16.34
N CYS A 146 9.81 -1.00 16.27
CA CYS A 146 8.55 -1.54 15.73
C CYS A 146 8.49 -1.47 14.20
N THR A 147 9.39 -2.16 13.52
CA THR A 147 9.40 -2.29 12.05
C THR A 147 9.33 -3.75 11.64
N GLY A 148 8.95 -4.07 10.42
CA GLY A 148 8.84 -5.45 9.98
C GLY A 148 7.74 -5.68 8.96
N ILE A 149 6.82 -6.58 9.26
CA ILE A 149 5.81 -7.10 8.34
C ILE A 149 4.42 -6.69 8.81
N LEU A 150 3.61 -6.20 7.87
CA LEU A 150 2.19 -5.93 8.06
C LEU A 150 1.37 -6.88 7.19
N ASN A 151 0.34 -7.51 7.75
CA ASN A 151 -0.63 -8.29 6.98
C ASN A 151 -1.79 -7.39 6.54
N PRO A 152 -1.87 -7.00 5.25
CA PRO A 152 -2.88 -6.06 4.78
C PRO A 152 -4.30 -6.64 4.75
N ARG A 153 -4.49 -7.96 4.54
CA ARG A 153 -5.82 -8.60 4.66
C ARG A 153 -6.33 -8.50 6.09
N LYS A 154 -5.53 -9.00 7.05
CA LYS A 154 -5.90 -8.94 8.47
C LYS A 154 -6.11 -7.52 8.95
N LEU A 155 -5.34 -6.56 8.45
CA LEU A 155 -5.53 -5.15 8.77
C LEU A 155 -6.91 -4.64 8.32
N VAL A 156 -7.32 -4.93 7.08
CA VAL A 156 -8.64 -4.53 6.58
C VAL A 156 -9.76 -5.25 7.33
N GLU A 157 -9.61 -6.56 7.57
CA GLU A 157 -10.57 -7.35 8.36
C GLU A 157 -10.73 -6.79 9.77
N ALA A 158 -9.64 -6.46 10.45
CA ALA A 158 -9.66 -5.86 11.78
C ALA A 158 -10.36 -4.49 11.81
N GLN A 159 -10.07 -3.64 10.83
CA GLN A 159 -10.74 -2.35 10.68
C GLN A 159 -12.26 -2.51 10.46
N LEU A 160 -12.67 -3.43 9.56
CA LEU A 160 -14.10 -3.69 9.28
C LEU A 160 -14.81 -4.37 10.45
N SER A 161 -14.13 -5.25 11.21
CA SER A 161 -14.66 -5.81 12.46
C SER A 161 -14.96 -4.70 13.47
N ALA A 162 -14.03 -3.76 13.64
CA ALA A 162 -14.24 -2.61 14.50
C ALA A 162 -15.41 -1.72 14.02
N VAL A 163 -15.59 -1.53 12.71
CA VAL A 163 -16.76 -0.83 12.15
C VAL A 163 -18.05 -1.46 12.64
N THR A 164 -18.17 -2.78 12.57
CA THR A 164 -19.34 -3.51 13.05
C THR A 164 -19.54 -3.33 14.56
N SER A 165 -18.48 -3.40 15.34
CA SER A 165 -18.51 -3.24 16.79
C SER A 165 -18.96 -1.83 17.23
N TYR A 166 -18.64 -0.81 16.43
CA TYR A 166 -19.12 0.57 16.64
C TYR A 166 -20.50 0.85 16.01
N GLY A 167 -21.22 -0.17 15.48
CA GLY A 167 -22.56 -0.04 14.93
C GLY A 167 -22.62 0.44 13.47
N GLY A 168 -21.50 0.52 12.78
CA GLY A 168 -21.45 0.79 11.34
C GLY A 168 -21.99 -0.36 10.51
N LYS A 169 -22.37 -0.09 9.26
CA LYS A 169 -22.91 -1.09 8.33
C LYS A 169 -21.98 -1.34 7.16
N ILE A 170 -21.82 -2.60 6.79
CA ILE A 170 -21.00 -3.04 5.65
C ILE A 170 -21.93 -3.55 4.54
N PHE A 171 -21.75 -3.03 3.32
CA PHE A 171 -22.46 -3.46 2.11
C PHE A 171 -21.45 -4.12 1.15
N SER A 172 -21.78 -5.33 0.72
CA SER A 172 -20.90 -6.15 -0.13
C SER A 172 -21.11 -5.93 -1.64
N SER A 173 -22.18 -5.26 -2.04
CA SER A 173 -22.43 -4.90 -3.44
C SER A 173 -21.63 -3.65 -3.81
N ALA A 174 -21.03 -3.61 -5.01
CA ALA A 174 -20.25 -2.47 -5.45
C ALA A 174 -21.13 -1.24 -5.74
N ALA A 175 -20.58 -0.04 -5.55
CA ALA A 175 -21.22 1.19 -5.94
C ALA A 175 -21.20 1.35 -7.47
N LYS A 176 -22.35 1.65 -8.05
CA LYS A 176 -22.57 1.80 -9.49
C LYS A 176 -22.69 3.27 -9.91
N ASN A 177 -23.36 4.08 -9.08
CA ASN A 177 -23.62 5.48 -9.39
C ASN A 177 -23.67 6.32 -8.11
N LEU A 178 -23.31 7.59 -8.21
CA LEU A 178 -23.42 8.59 -7.15
C LEU A 178 -24.15 9.82 -7.70
N GLU A 179 -25.30 10.11 -7.13
CA GLU A 179 -26.05 11.33 -7.42
C GLU A 179 -25.95 12.28 -6.23
N ILE A 180 -25.55 13.52 -6.50
CA ILE A 180 -25.37 14.59 -5.51
C ILE A 180 -26.54 15.58 -5.68
N ARG A 181 -27.32 15.72 -4.62
CA ARG A 181 -28.43 16.68 -4.49
C ARG A 181 -28.29 17.42 -3.16
N ASN A 182 -29.38 17.64 -2.41
CA ASN A 182 -29.33 18.08 -1.01
C ASN A 182 -28.63 17.02 -0.13
N ASN A 183 -28.83 15.74 -0.45
CA ASN A 183 -28.11 14.58 0.09
C ASN A 183 -27.42 13.83 -1.06
N CYS A 184 -26.55 12.89 -0.70
CA CYS A 184 -25.90 11.98 -1.64
C CYS A 184 -26.71 10.67 -1.73
N PHE A 185 -26.95 10.19 -2.96
CA PHE A 185 -27.63 8.92 -3.23
C PHE A 185 -26.68 8.00 -3.97
N ILE A 186 -26.42 6.85 -3.40
CA ILE A 186 -25.46 5.86 -3.93
C ILE A 186 -26.25 4.63 -4.36
N GLU A 187 -26.34 4.40 -5.67
CA GLU A 187 -26.89 3.17 -6.25
C GLU A 187 -25.83 2.08 -6.22
N LEU A 188 -26.20 0.88 -5.74
CA LEU A 188 -25.36 -0.31 -5.76
C LEU A 188 -25.70 -1.20 -6.96
N GLU A 189 -24.81 -2.14 -7.31
CA GLU A 189 -25.02 -3.08 -8.43
C GLU A 189 -26.21 -4.03 -8.19
N ASP A 190 -26.57 -4.31 -6.94
CA ASP A 190 -27.76 -5.11 -6.58
C ASP A 190 -29.08 -4.33 -6.67
N GLY A 191 -29.04 -3.07 -7.08
CA GLY A 191 -30.19 -2.19 -7.23
C GLY A 191 -30.61 -1.49 -5.94
N SER A 192 -29.95 -1.72 -4.82
CA SER A 192 -30.21 -0.98 -3.58
C SER A 192 -29.65 0.45 -3.68
N VAL A 193 -30.28 1.38 -2.95
CA VAL A 193 -29.87 2.79 -2.90
C VAL A 193 -29.60 3.19 -1.45
N LEU A 194 -28.43 3.73 -1.20
CA LEU A 194 -28.07 4.31 0.09
C LEU A 194 -28.18 5.83 0.02
N GLU A 195 -28.69 6.44 1.10
CA GLU A 195 -28.79 7.89 1.26
C GLU A 195 -27.89 8.34 2.40
N ALA A 196 -27.08 9.39 2.16
CA ALA A 196 -26.18 9.96 3.14
C ALA A 196 -26.07 11.47 3.04
N ASN A 197 -25.71 12.12 4.16
CA ASN A 197 -25.36 13.54 4.16
C ASN A 197 -24.05 13.78 3.41
N LYS A 198 -23.08 12.86 3.57
CA LYS A 198 -21.72 12.96 3.01
C LYS A 198 -21.26 11.62 2.42
N VAL A 199 -20.36 11.70 1.46
CA VAL A 199 -19.69 10.55 0.87
C VAL A 199 -18.17 10.73 0.92
N LEU A 200 -17.46 9.68 1.34
CA LEU A 200 -16.02 9.58 1.23
C LEU A 200 -15.66 8.52 0.17
N ILE A 201 -15.03 8.91 -0.93
CA ILE A 201 -14.65 8.03 -2.03
C ILE A 201 -13.22 7.52 -1.80
N SER A 202 -13.03 6.19 -1.72
CA SER A 202 -11.73 5.53 -1.47
C SER A 202 -11.57 4.26 -2.33
N VAL A 203 -11.84 4.38 -3.64
CA VAL A 203 -11.92 3.25 -4.58
C VAL A 203 -10.61 2.92 -5.31
N GLY A 204 -9.48 3.44 -4.84
CA GLY A 204 -8.14 3.07 -5.30
C GLY A 204 -7.93 3.25 -6.81
N ALA A 205 -7.48 2.21 -7.51
CA ALA A 205 -7.15 2.27 -8.93
C ALA A 205 -8.37 2.55 -9.85
N TRP A 206 -9.57 2.27 -9.39
CA TRP A 206 -10.82 2.50 -10.17
C TRP A 206 -11.35 3.94 -10.09
N SER A 207 -10.67 4.85 -9.41
CA SER A 207 -11.20 6.18 -9.11
C SER A 207 -11.70 6.93 -10.35
N ASN A 208 -10.89 7.06 -11.38
CA ASN A 208 -11.28 7.79 -12.59
C ASN A 208 -12.23 7.01 -13.52
N SER A 209 -12.25 5.68 -13.42
CA SER A 209 -13.06 4.81 -14.28
C SER A 209 -14.39 4.38 -13.65
N SER A 210 -14.61 4.66 -12.36
CA SER A 210 -15.83 4.26 -11.65
C SER A 210 -17.06 5.10 -11.96
N GLY A 211 -16.89 6.31 -12.52
CA GLY A 211 -17.98 7.27 -12.68
C GLY A 211 -18.46 7.93 -11.36
N LEU A 212 -17.81 7.64 -10.23
CA LEU A 212 -18.19 8.15 -8.91
C LEU A 212 -17.60 9.52 -8.58
N LEU A 213 -16.53 9.90 -9.25
CA LEU A 213 -15.89 11.21 -9.05
C LEU A 213 -16.60 12.30 -9.84
N PRO A 214 -16.84 13.48 -9.26
CA PRO A 214 -17.43 14.62 -9.97
C PRO A 214 -16.50 15.17 -11.07
N ARG A 215 -15.19 14.93 -10.94
CA ARG A 215 -14.13 15.29 -11.90
C ARG A 215 -12.99 14.29 -11.83
N PRO A 216 -12.33 13.95 -12.94
CA PRO A 216 -11.13 13.10 -12.92
C PRO A 216 -9.99 13.75 -12.14
N LEU A 217 -9.29 12.91 -11.36
CA LEU A 217 -8.09 13.28 -10.62
C LEU A 217 -6.83 12.96 -11.44
N ALA A 218 -5.75 13.73 -11.23
CA ALA A 218 -4.45 13.43 -11.81
C ALA A 218 -3.84 12.18 -11.14
N LEU A 219 -4.19 11.01 -11.66
CA LEU A 219 -3.74 9.70 -11.18
C LEU A 219 -3.02 8.94 -12.28
N ARG A 220 -2.04 8.13 -11.90
CA ARG A 220 -1.43 7.14 -12.79
C ARG A 220 -1.43 5.78 -12.12
N MET A 221 -1.91 4.76 -12.82
CA MET A 221 -1.94 3.40 -12.35
C MET A 221 -0.84 2.59 -13.04
N LYS A 222 0.00 1.91 -12.26
CA LYS A 222 1.10 1.07 -12.73
C LYS A 222 0.85 -0.38 -12.33
N THR A 223 1.00 -1.29 -13.26
CA THR A 223 1.04 -2.74 -12.98
C THR A 223 2.28 -3.08 -12.15
N GLU A 224 2.19 -4.12 -11.36
CA GLU A 224 3.31 -4.66 -10.59
C GLU A 224 3.19 -6.17 -10.46
N THR A 225 4.27 -6.87 -10.75
CA THR A 225 4.40 -8.31 -10.56
C THR A 225 5.14 -8.60 -9.28
N VAL A 226 4.63 -9.56 -8.52
CA VAL A 226 5.26 -10.08 -7.31
C VAL A 226 5.62 -11.54 -7.56
N LEU A 227 6.88 -11.90 -7.37
CA LEU A 227 7.34 -13.27 -7.34
C LEU A 227 7.13 -13.84 -5.93
N LEU A 228 6.65 -15.07 -5.87
CA LEU A 228 6.40 -15.82 -4.63
C LEU A 228 7.12 -17.17 -4.73
N ALA A 229 8.10 -17.39 -3.86
CA ALA A 229 8.85 -18.64 -3.78
C ALA A 229 8.25 -19.53 -2.70
N GLU A 230 7.68 -20.68 -3.09
CA GLU A 230 7.18 -21.68 -2.14
C GLU A 230 8.35 -22.43 -1.51
N VAL A 231 8.31 -22.52 -0.18
CA VAL A 231 9.34 -23.20 0.61
C VAL A 231 8.71 -24.25 1.53
N ASP A 232 9.52 -25.25 1.96
CA ASP A 232 9.10 -26.20 2.97
C ASP A 232 9.27 -25.66 4.40
N SER A 233 8.93 -26.48 5.40
CA SER A 233 9.01 -26.11 6.82
C SER A 233 10.43 -25.81 7.26
N ASP A 234 11.41 -26.58 6.81
CA ASP A 234 12.81 -26.44 7.23
C ASP A 234 13.40 -25.13 6.70
N GLU A 235 13.13 -24.83 5.42
CA GLU A 235 13.55 -23.59 4.80
C GLU A 235 12.81 -22.38 5.38
N SER A 236 11.52 -22.53 5.69
CA SER A 236 10.72 -21.51 6.37
C SER A 236 11.31 -21.18 7.76
N GLU A 237 11.67 -22.19 8.55
CA GLU A 237 12.28 -21.98 9.86
C GLU A 237 13.66 -21.31 9.75
N ARG A 238 14.48 -21.73 8.78
CA ARG A 238 15.81 -21.16 8.52
C ARG A 238 15.75 -19.68 8.20
N LEU A 239 14.73 -19.24 7.44
CA LEU A 239 14.59 -17.86 6.93
C LEU A 239 13.60 -17.00 7.76
N ALA A 240 12.97 -17.57 8.79
CA ALA A 240 11.92 -16.89 9.55
C ALA A 240 12.38 -15.62 10.28
N LYS A 241 13.68 -15.51 10.59
CA LYS A 241 14.26 -14.37 11.33
C LYS A 241 14.83 -13.27 10.41
N LEU A 242 14.68 -13.41 9.10
CA LEU A 242 15.10 -12.37 8.19
C LEU A 242 14.19 -11.14 8.33
N PRO A 243 14.72 -9.92 8.22
CA PRO A 243 13.91 -8.72 8.23
C PRO A 243 13.13 -8.56 6.92
N ALA A 244 12.05 -7.79 6.97
CA ALA A 244 11.51 -7.23 5.73
C ALA A 244 12.57 -6.34 5.09
N MET A 245 12.74 -6.42 3.77
CA MET A 245 13.87 -5.78 3.10
C MET A 245 13.43 -4.86 1.98
N HIS A 246 14.15 -3.76 1.82
CA HIS A 246 14.17 -2.93 0.63
C HIS A 246 15.58 -2.92 0.07
N TYR A 247 15.75 -3.35 -1.19
CA TYR A 247 17.06 -3.50 -1.81
C TYR A 247 17.11 -2.77 -3.15
N GLU A 248 17.97 -1.76 -3.24
CA GLU A 248 18.23 -0.98 -4.46
C GLU A 248 19.21 -1.73 -5.36
N ILE A 249 18.71 -2.69 -6.10
CA ILE A 249 19.55 -3.65 -6.84
C ILE A 249 20.26 -3.03 -8.06
N SER A 250 19.70 -2.00 -8.68
CA SER A 250 20.28 -1.29 -9.84
C SER A 250 20.77 -2.20 -10.96
N ASP A 251 20.00 -3.22 -11.31
CA ASP A 251 20.31 -4.08 -12.47
C ASP A 251 19.50 -3.67 -13.72
N ALA A 252 19.71 -4.39 -14.83
CA ALA A 252 19.07 -4.09 -16.11
C ALA A 252 17.55 -4.36 -16.13
N VAL A 253 17.01 -5.05 -15.13
CA VAL A 253 15.60 -5.49 -15.09
C VAL A 253 14.82 -4.79 -13.99
N ALA A 254 15.41 -4.65 -12.81
CA ALA A 254 14.77 -4.08 -11.64
C ALA A 254 15.55 -2.88 -11.09
N ALA A 255 14.82 -1.85 -10.71
CA ALA A 255 15.42 -0.68 -10.05
C ALA A 255 15.50 -0.88 -8.54
N ASP A 256 14.49 -1.49 -7.96
CA ASP A 256 14.43 -1.84 -6.55
C ASP A 256 13.68 -3.15 -6.31
N ILE A 257 13.98 -3.76 -5.19
CA ILE A 257 13.34 -4.96 -4.68
C ILE A 257 12.74 -4.64 -3.31
N TYR A 258 11.58 -5.18 -3.03
CA TYR A 258 11.09 -5.34 -1.67
C TYR A 258 10.85 -6.82 -1.38
N ALA A 259 11.42 -7.31 -0.29
CA ALA A 259 11.33 -8.71 0.10
C ALA A 259 10.69 -8.86 1.47
N VAL A 260 9.95 -9.95 1.63
CA VAL A 260 9.36 -10.34 2.92
C VAL A 260 9.69 -11.79 3.17
N PRO A 261 10.21 -12.15 4.36
CA PRO A 261 10.53 -13.52 4.73
C PRO A 261 9.29 -14.42 4.71
N PRO A 262 9.44 -15.75 4.89
CA PRO A 262 8.36 -16.72 4.73
C PRO A 262 7.09 -16.34 5.51
N GLN A 263 5.94 -16.35 4.80
CA GLN A 263 4.62 -16.14 5.39
C GLN A 263 3.66 -17.24 4.93
N VAL A 264 2.75 -17.64 5.83
CA VAL A 264 1.68 -18.59 5.48
C VAL A 264 0.54 -17.87 4.77
N TYR A 265 0.21 -18.34 3.59
CA TYR A 265 -0.89 -17.84 2.75
C TYR A 265 -2.21 -18.57 3.06
N PRO A 266 -3.39 -18.02 2.66
CA PRO A 266 -4.69 -18.62 2.99
C PRO A 266 -4.91 -20.04 2.47
N ASP A 267 -4.20 -20.43 1.42
CA ASP A 267 -4.22 -21.79 0.85
C ASP A 267 -3.29 -22.78 1.55
N GLY A 268 -2.63 -22.37 2.65
CA GLY A 268 -1.75 -23.17 3.48
C GLY A 268 -0.31 -23.24 2.98
N ARG A 269 0.03 -22.64 1.84
CA ARG A 269 1.41 -22.58 1.35
C ARG A 269 2.23 -21.57 2.16
N THR A 270 3.50 -21.86 2.34
CA THR A 270 4.46 -20.92 2.91
C THR A 270 5.29 -20.32 1.79
N LEU A 271 5.17 -19.00 1.61
CA LEU A 271 5.76 -18.29 0.48
C LEU A 271 6.66 -17.15 0.96
N ILE A 272 7.84 -17.03 0.33
CA ILE A 272 8.71 -15.86 0.43
C ILE A 272 8.32 -14.90 -0.68
N LYS A 273 8.13 -13.64 -0.32
CA LYS A 273 7.75 -12.61 -1.27
C LYS A 273 8.96 -11.84 -1.78
N TRP A 274 9.04 -11.70 -3.11
CA TRP A 274 10.04 -10.92 -3.81
C TRP A 274 9.37 -10.04 -4.84
N GLY A 275 9.11 -8.79 -4.48
CA GLY A 275 8.51 -7.81 -5.38
C GLY A 275 9.57 -6.94 -6.01
N ALA A 276 9.44 -6.70 -7.31
CA ALA A 276 10.38 -5.91 -8.07
C ALA A 276 9.67 -4.77 -8.81
N ASN A 277 10.19 -3.56 -8.73
CA ASN A 277 9.85 -2.51 -9.65
C ASN A 277 10.67 -2.69 -10.93
N THR A 278 10.02 -3.03 -12.04
CA THR A 278 10.70 -3.41 -13.28
C THR A 278 10.43 -2.45 -14.43
N LEU A 279 11.28 -2.52 -15.47
CA LEU A 279 11.05 -1.78 -16.72
C LEU A 279 9.89 -2.35 -17.54
N ALA A 280 9.46 -3.59 -17.26
CA ALA A 280 8.33 -4.23 -17.93
C ALA A 280 6.96 -3.90 -17.30
N ASP A 281 6.92 -3.27 -16.14
CA ASP A 281 5.65 -2.77 -15.58
C ASP A 281 5.01 -1.77 -16.54
N THR A 282 3.71 -1.84 -16.74
CA THR A 282 2.98 -0.98 -17.68
C THR A 282 2.05 -0.01 -16.97
N TRP A 283 1.75 1.10 -17.64
CA TRP A 283 0.72 2.01 -17.20
C TRP A 283 -0.64 1.52 -17.70
N VAL A 284 -1.65 1.57 -16.84
CA VAL A 284 -3.05 1.21 -17.13
C VAL A 284 -3.93 2.40 -16.78
N GLU A 285 -4.97 2.67 -17.60
CA GLU A 285 -5.75 3.92 -17.49
C GLU A 285 -7.24 3.67 -17.22
N ASP A 286 -7.77 2.52 -17.62
CA ASP A 286 -9.19 2.20 -17.52
C ASP A 286 -9.48 0.93 -16.71
N ALA A 287 -10.74 0.72 -16.35
CA ALA A 287 -11.16 -0.42 -15.56
C ALA A 287 -10.93 -1.76 -16.27
N GLU A 288 -11.04 -1.80 -17.61
CA GLU A 288 -10.86 -3.02 -18.38
C GLU A 288 -9.40 -3.48 -18.33
N SER A 289 -8.44 -2.58 -18.57
CA SER A 289 -7.01 -2.86 -18.50
C SER A 289 -6.56 -3.23 -17.08
N ILE A 290 -7.10 -2.55 -16.04
CA ILE A 290 -6.84 -2.90 -14.65
C ILE A 290 -7.36 -4.32 -14.34
N ASN A 291 -8.60 -4.63 -14.69
CA ASN A 291 -9.20 -5.94 -14.46
C ASN A 291 -8.50 -7.05 -15.27
N HIS A 292 -8.12 -6.76 -16.52
CA HIS A 292 -7.35 -7.69 -17.34
C HIS A 292 -6.01 -8.04 -16.67
N TRP A 293 -5.29 -7.03 -16.17
CA TRP A 293 -4.04 -7.23 -15.45
C TRP A 293 -4.21 -8.16 -14.24
N TYR A 294 -5.19 -7.90 -13.38
CA TYR A 294 -5.42 -8.76 -12.20
C TYR A 294 -5.80 -10.20 -12.58
N ARG A 295 -6.56 -10.39 -13.65
CA ARG A 295 -7.04 -11.71 -14.09
C ARG A 295 -6.00 -12.50 -14.90
N GLN A 296 -5.30 -11.85 -15.81
CA GLN A 296 -4.53 -12.50 -16.86
C GLN A 296 -3.23 -11.76 -17.22
N GLY A 297 -2.81 -10.78 -16.43
CA GLY A 297 -1.62 -9.98 -16.73
C GLY A 297 -0.40 -10.86 -16.97
N ASP A 298 0.32 -10.57 -18.05
CA ASP A 298 1.52 -11.30 -18.43
C ASP A 298 2.74 -10.77 -17.67
N SER A 299 3.32 -11.63 -16.86
CA SER A 299 4.55 -11.35 -16.10
C SER A 299 5.71 -12.23 -16.57
N ASP A 300 5.49 -13.14 -17.51
CA ASP A 300 6.43 -14.19 -17.85
C ASP A 300 7.74 -13.65 -18.45
N GLN A 301 7.66 -12.52 -19.17
CA GLN A 301 8.84 -11.90 -19.79
C GLN A 301 9.93 -11.47 -18.81
N ILE A 302 9.58 -11.21 -17.56
CA ILE A 302 10.52 -10.73 -16.55
C ILE A 302 10.78 -11.73 -15.43
N ILE A 303 9.97 -12.79 -15.36
CA ILE A 303 9.99 -13.67 -14.20
C ILE A 303 11.35 -14.35 -14.00
N ASP A 304 12.00 -14.78 -15.05
CA ASP A 304 13.30 -15.44 -14.98
C ASP A 304 14.40 -14.48 -14.48
N SER A 305 14.35 -13.22 -14.89
CA SER A 305 15.28 -12.20 -14.41
C SER A 305 15.04 -11.83 -12.95
N VAL A 306 13.77 -11.79 -12.53
CA VAL A 306 13.40 -11.55 -11.13
C VAL A 306 13.79 -12.74 -10.26
N LYS A 307 13.59 -13.99 -10.72
CA LYS A 307 14.10 -15.20 -10.06
C LYS A 307 15.61 -15.15 -9.88
N ALA A 308 16.35 -14.85 -10.97
CA ALA A 308 17.79 -14.75 -10.91
C ALA A 308 18.27 -13.68 -9.92
N SER A 309 17.54 -12.57 -9.75
CA SER A 309 17.85 -11.56 -8.73
C SER A 309 17.65 -12.09 -7.30
N MET A 310 16.59 -12.85 -7.08
CA MET A 310 16.33 -13.49 -5.80
C MET A 310 17.38 -14.54 -5.45
N GLU A 311 17.71 -15.43 -6.39
CA GLU A 311 18.73 -16.48 -6.21
C GLU A 311 20.13 -15.92 -5.98
N ARG A 312 20.48 -14.78 -6.57
CA ARG A 312 21.74 -14.08 -6.24
C ARG A 312 21.76 -13.53 -4.82
N THR A 313 20.61 -13.06 -4.32
CA THR A 313 20.51 -12.47 -2.97
C THR A 313 20.36 -13.56 -1.91
N TYR A 314 19.75 -14.69 -2.24
CA TYR A 314 19.59 -15.88 -1.40
C TYR A 314 20.29 -17.10 -2.06
N PRO A 315 21.62 -17.18 -2.06
CA PRO A 315 22.37 -18.14 -2.89
C PRO A 315 22.09 -19.62 -2.56
N GLU A 316 21.59 -19.91 -1.35
CA GLU A 316 21.29 -21.28 -0.91
C GLU A 316 19.79 -21.54 -0.73
N ILE A 317 18.92 -20.70 -1.31
CA ILE A 317 17.47 -20.84 -1.17
C ILE A 317 16.97 -22.16 -1.77
N LYS A 318 16.12 -22.88 -1.03
CA LYS A 318 15.47 -24.10 -1.46
C LYS A 318 14.01 -23.85 -1.79
N VAL A 319 13.73 -23.65 -3.06
CA VAL A 319 12.39 -23.36 -3.56
C VAL A 319 11.74 -24.63 -4.07
N LYS A 320 10.50 -24.90 -3.60
CA LYS A 320 9.68 -26.04 -4.07
C LYS A 320 8.98 -25.73 -5.38
N ASP A 321 8.40 -24.52 -5.46
CA ASP A 321 7.69 -24.04 -6.64
C ASP A 321 7.66 -22.52 -6.69
N TRP A 322 7.38 -21.97 -7.86
CA TRP A 322 7.33 -20.53 -8.11
C TRP A 322 5.93 -20.10 -8.49
N HIS A 323 5.46 -19.03 -7.86
CA HIS A 323 4.16 -18.44 -8.12
C HIS A 323 4.30 -16.93 -8.34
N THR A 324 3.28 -16.33 -8.95
CA THR A 324 3.21 -14.88 -9.12
C THR A 324 1.93 -14.33 -8.53
N ASN A 325 2.00 -13.10 -8.03
CA ASN A 325 0.84 -12.31 -7.68
C ASN A 325 0.91 -10.96 -8.40
N ARG A 326 -0.21 -10.28 -8.56
CA ARG A 326 -0.33 -9.04 -9.31
C ARG A 326 -0.90 -7.94 -8.44
N CYS A 327 -0.41 -6.73 -8.66
CA CYS A 327 -0.91 -5.53 -7.99
C CYS A 327 -1.01 -4.39 -9.00
N VAL A 328 -1.83 -3.39 -8.68
CA VAL A 328 -1.85 -2.10 -9.36
C VAL A 328 -1.59 -1.02 -8.33
N ILE A 329 -0.55 -0.22 -8.59
CA ILE A 329 -0.20 0.91 -7.74
C ILE A 329 -0.81 2.18 -8.33
N THR A 330 -1.54 2.92 -7.51
CA THR A 330 -2.11 4.22 -7.88
C THR A 330 -1.21 5.34 -7.36
N TYR A 331 -0.61 6.07 -8.28
CA TYR A 331 0.26 7.23 -7.99
C TYR A 331 -0.51 8.53 -8.10
N THR A 332 -0.18 9.46 -7.21
CA THR A 332 -0.58 10.87 -7.22
C THR A 332 0.57 11.75 -7.70
N THR A 333 0.30 12.99 -8.03
CA THR A 333 1.31 13.92 -8.56
C THR A 333 2.40 14.26 -7.55
N HIS A 334 2.08 14.35 -6.27
CA HIS A 334 3.01 14.76 -5.19
C HIS A 334 3.50 13.61 -4.29
N GLY A 335 3.11 12.36 -4.60
CA GLY A 335 3.63 11.17 -3.92
C GLY A 335 2.98 10.82 -2.57
N LEU A 336 2.02 11.59 -2.09
CA LEU A 336 1.13 11.27 -0.97
C LEU A 336 -0.31 11.08 -1.46
N PRO A 337 -1.20 10.38 -0.75
CA PRO A 337 -2.59 10.25 -1.14
C PRO A 337 -3.30 11.61 -1.22
N TYR A 338 -4.25 11.73 -2.13
CA TYR A 338 -5.21 12.83 -2.11
C TYR A 338 -6.21 12.57 -0.99
N ILE A 339 -6.28 13.49 -0.03
CA ILE A 339 -7.29 13.52 1.03
C ILE A 339 -7.85 14.94 1.04
N ASP A 340 -9.01 15.11 0.37
CA ASP A 340 -9.54 16.45 0.09
C ASP A 340 -11.07 16.44 -0.08
N SER A 341 -11.66 17.63 -0.09
CA SER A 341 -13.06 17.86 -0.43
C SER A 341 -13.21 18.17 -1.91
N LEU A 342 -14.06 17.43 -2.63
CA LEU A 342 -14.35 17.65 -4.04
C LEU A 342 -15.63 18.45 -4.27
N VAL A 343 -16.60 18.30 -3.38
CA VAL A 343 -17.83 19.07 -3.32
C VAL A 343 -18.03 19.49 -1.88
N ASP A 344 -18.09 20.78 -1.64
CA ASP A 344 -18.14 21.36 -0.30
C ASP A 344 -19.22 20.70 0.58
N ASN A 345 -18.77 20.22 1.73
CA ASN A 345 -19.59 19.57 2.73
C ASN A 345 -20.31 18.27 2.32
N GLN A 346 -20.07 17.74 1.12
CA GLN A 346 -20.77 16.55 0.62
C GLN A 346 -19.85 15.43 0.14
N VAL A 347 -18.85 15.73 -0.70
CA VAL A 347 -18.02 14.69 -1.33
C VAL A 347 -16.54 14.89 -1.01
N TYR A 348 -15.96 13.86 -0.43
CA TYR A 348 -14.55 13.79 -0.02
C TYR A 348 -13.86 12.63 -0.72
N VAL A 349 -12.53 12.69 -0.82
CA VAL A 349 -11.70 11.60 -1.37
C VAL A 349 -10.57 11.23 -0.42
N ALA A 350 -10.19 9.95 -0.49
CA ALA A 350 -8.97 9.43 0.12
C ALA A 350 -8.36 8.38 -0.83
N ILE A 351 -7.53 8.81 -1.77
CA ILE A 351 -7.15 8.04 -2.97
C ILE A 351 -5.65 8.20 -3.27
N GLY A 352 -5.02 7.16 -3.83
CA GLY A 352 -3.65 7.24 -4.32
C GLY A 352 -2.60 6.81 -3.30
N GLY A 353 -2.54 5.51 -3.00
CA GLY A 353 -1.66 4.95 -1.98
C GLY A 353 -0.17 4.98 -2.29
N ASN A 354 0.23 5.26 -3.53
CA ASN A 354 1.63 5.36 -3.97
C ASN A 354 2.52 4.17 -3.57
N GLY A 355 1.94 2.95 -3.51
CA GLY A 355 2.62 1.74 -3.04
C GLY A 355 2.88 1.70 -1.53
N ARG A 356 2.36 2.66 -0.74
CA ARG A 356 2.66 2.81 0.69
C ARG A 356 1.45 2.77 1.61
N SER A 357 0.22 2.73 1.07
CA SER A 357 -1.00 2.86 1.87
C SER A 357 -1.19 1.75 2.92
N ALA A 358 -0.63 0.57 2.74
CA ALA A 358 -0.75 -0.48 3.75
C ALA A 358 -0.13 -0.06 5.09
N LYS A 359 1.11 0.42 5.07
CA LYS A 359 1.81 0.84 6.29
C LYS A 359 1.25 2.11 6.94
N TRP A 360 0.55 2.94 6.17
CA TRP A 360 -0.06 4.19 6.64
C TRP A 360 -1.59 4.16 6.63
N ALA A 361 -2.20 3.00 6.47
CA ALA A 361 -3.65 2.86 6.32
C ALA A 361 -4.42 3.59 7.41
N ASP A 362 -4.02 3.37 8.67
CA ASP A 362 -4.72 3.95 9.81
C ASP A 362 -4.63 5.48 9.88
N PRO A 363 -3.44 6.11 9.89
CA PRO A 363 -3.37 7.57 9.93
C PRO A 363 -3.97 8.25 8.69
N LEU A 364 -3.89 7.64 7.51
CA LEU A 364 -4.55 8.17 6.31
C LEU A 364 -6.08 8.14 6.44
N GLY A 365 -6.62 7.04 6.98
CA GLY A 365 -8.05 6.95 7.29
C GLY A 365 -8.48 7.93 8.36
N ALA A 366 -7.67 8.15 9.39
CA ALA A 366 -7.93 9.15 10.42
C ALA A 366 -7.97 10.59 9.87
N LEU A 367 -7.02 10.92 8.98
CA LEU A 367 -7.01 12.22 8.28
C LEU A 367 -8.27 12.41 7.44
N ALA A 368 -8.66 11.40 6.65
CA ALA A 368 -9.87 11.45 5.83
C ALA A 368 -11.14 11.58 6.68
N ALA A 369 -11.24 10.84 7.78
CA ALA A 369 -12.36 10.92 8.71
C ALA A 369 -12.45 12.30 9.36
N SER A 370 -11.34 12.85 9.86
CA SER A 370 -11.32 14.16 10.50
C SER A 370 -11.72 15.28 9.54
N LEU A 371 -11.23 15.27 8.31
CA LEU A 371 -11.64 16.19 7.26
C LEU A 371 -13.14 16.06 6.95
N THR A 372 -13.67 14.83 6.83
CA THR A 372 -15.09 14.58 6.56
C THR A 372 -15.98 15.06 7.69
N ILE A 373 -15.56 14.91 8.95
CA ILE A 373 -16.30 15.39 10.14
C ILE A 373 -16.31 16.91 10.17
N ALA A 374 -15.14 17.54 10.10
CA ALA A 374 -14.96 18.97 10.31
C ALA A 374 -15.31 19.84 9.10
N ASN A 375 -15.39 19.27 7.89
CA ASN A 375 -15.53 19.96 6.60
C ASN A 375 -14.33 20.86 6.22
N HIS A 376 -13.26 20.83 6.96
CA HIS A 376 -12.01 21.52 6.69
C HIS A 376 -10.86 20.77 7.34
N TRP A 377 -9.65 21.04 6.88
CA TRP A 377 -8.46 20.40 7.43
C TRP A 377 -8.18 20.88 8.86
N VAL A 378 -8.04 19.94 9.79
CA VAL A 378 -7.81 20.21 11.22
C VAL A 378 -6.54 19.56 11.78
N ASP A 379 -5.86 18.72 10.97
CA ASP A 379 -4.64 18.02 11.39
C ASP A 379 -3.41 18.95 11.34
N PRO A 380 -2.42 18.78 12.23
CA PRO A 380 -1.15 19.52 12.19
C PRO A 380 -0.31 19.29 10.94
N LEU A 381 -0.47 18.15 10.25
CA LEU A 381 0.20 17.92 8.96
C LEU A 381 -0.31 18.92 7.90
N PRO A 382 0.56 19.42 7.00
CA PRO A 382 0.15 20.43 6.03
C PRO A 382 -0.91 19.91 5.05
N ALA A 383 -2.06 20.55 4.96
CA ALA A 383 -3.13 20.20 4.02
C ALA A 383 -2.64 20.11 2.56
N SER A 384 -1.76 21.04 2.16
CA SER A 384 -1.19 21.11 0.81
C SER A 384 -0.42 19.85 0.37
N ARG A 385 -0.02 19.00 1.31
CA ARG A 385 0.62 17.71 1.03
C ARG A 385 -0.37 16.61 0.63
N PHE A 386 -1.67 16.84 0.82
CA PHE A 386 -2.75 15.89 0.56
C PHE A 386 -3.81 16.43 -0.41
N GLU A 387 -3.65 17.66 -0.85
CA GLU A 387 -4.59 18.36 -1.74
C GLU A 387 -4.80 17.62 -3.06
N ALA A 388 -6.04 17.50 -3.48
CA ALA A 388 -6.40 16.81 -4.71
C ALA A 388 -6.00 17.63 -5.95
N VAL A 389 -5.32 16.97 -6.87
CA VAL A 389 -4.95 17.56 -8.17
C VAL A 389 -5.80 16.94 -9.26
N PHE A 390 -6.40 17.78 -10.11
CA PHE A 390 -7.28 17.34 -11.17
C PHE A 390 -6.53 17.15 -12.49
N ASP A 391 -7.00 16.23 -13.32
CA ASP A 391 -6.31 15.77 -14.54
C ASP A 391 -6.07 16.90 -15.59
N ASN A 392 -6.92 17.93 -15.62
CA ASN A 392 -6.78 19.08 -16.51
C ASN A 392 -5.77 20.13 -16.04
N GLN A 393 -5.13 19.96 -14.90
CA GLN A 393 -4.10 20.85 -14.37
C GLN A 393 -2.73 20.41 -14.90
N ARG A 394 -1.90 21.39 -15.38
CA ARG A 394 -0.49 21.10 -15.69
C ARG A 394 0.22 20.72 -14.40
N THR A 395 0.64 19.45 -14.30
CA THR A 395 1.25 18.92 -13.09
C THR A 395 2.66 18.47 -13.38
N ASN A 396 3.59 18.91 -12.55
CA ASN A 396 4.90 18.30 -12.46
C ASN A 396 4.77 17.09 -11.54
N TRP A 397 4.86 15.89 -12.10
CA TRP A 397 4.88 14.67 -11.32
C TRP A 397 6.15 14.62 -10.47
N VAL A 398 6.00 14.62 -9.15
CA VAL A 398 7.10 14.32 -8.24
C VAL A 398 7.40 12.83 -8.38
N GLY A 399 8.27 12.53 -9.36
CA GLY A 399 8.62 11.16 -9.65
C GLY A 399 9.46 10.57 -8.52
N ARG A 400 9.08 9.43 -8.01
CA ARG A 400 10.03 8.47 -7.49
C ARG A 400 11.01 8.08 -8.59
N ARG A 401 12.20 7.60 -8.22
CA ARG A 401 13.29 7.18 -9.12
C ARG A 401 12.81 6.40 -10.35
N LEU A 402 11.84 5.49 -10.17
CA LEU A 402 11.23 4.69 -11.25
C LEU A 402 10.42 5.47 -12.28
N LEU A 403 9.68 6.49 -11.86
CA LEU A 403 9.00 7.38 -12.80
C LEU A 403 10.01 8.15 -13.64
N LYS A 404 11.14 8.56 -13.04
CA LYS A 404 12.23 9.25 -13.76
C LYS A 404 12.92 8.31 -14.75
N GLN A 405 13.24 7.08 -14.37
CA GLN A 405 13.90 6.11 -15.23
C GLN A 405 13.03 5.71 -16.43
N ARG A 406 11.71 5.54 -16.25
CA ARG A 406 10.79 5.25 -17.36
C ARG A 406 10.62 6.41 -18.32
N ASN A 407 10.54 7.64 -17.82
CA ASN A 407 10.47 8.81 -18.70
C ASN A 407 11.73 8.94 -19.57
N CYS A 408 12.90 8.57 -19.07
CA CYS A 408 14.14 8.49 -19.86
C CYS A 408 14.13 7.34 -20.87
N ALA A 409 13.63 6.16 -20.50
CA ALA A 409 13.60 4.98 -21.37
C ALA A 409 12.56 5.06 -22.50
N LEU A 410 11.47 5.82 -22.30
CA LEU A 410 10.40 5.99 -23.28
C LEU A 410 10.57 7.21 -24.20
N GLY A 411 11.70 7.95 -24.11
CA GLY A 411 11.97 9.11 -24.96
C GLY A 411 10.91 10.20 -24.86
N GLY A 412 10.20 10.29 -23.75
CA GLY A 412 9.12 11.24 -23.54
C GLY A 412 9.66 12.64 -23.28
N THR A 413 9.50 13.52 -24.26
CA THR A 413 9.61 14.98 -24.16
C THR A 413 8.53 15.56 -23.24
#